data_a4abd497c53abdaf0c11e2c66f6d8d79
#
_entry.id   a4abd497c53abdaf0c11e2c66f6d8d79
#
_cell.length_a   1.000
_cell.length_b   1.000
_cell.length_c   1.000
_cell.angle_alpha   90.00
_cell.angle_beta   90.00
_cell.angle_gamma   90.00
#
_symmetry.space_group_name_H-M   'P 1'
#
loop_
_entity.id
_entity.type
_entity.pdbx_description
1 polymer ?
#
loop_
_entity_poly.entity_id
_entity_poly.type
_entity_poly.pdbx_seq_one_letter_code
_entity_poly.pdbx_strand_id
1 'polypeptide(L)'
;MESMRKKLSLILSAVILMCLVSCGSANDAKIELLPLVEQQTALGPRTPGSEAHAQFITQATSQLEASGWTVKCEAEKYQGKTVKNIIADRGPETAPAWIVIGAHYDSRITADQEKLPENQQQAVPAANDGASGAAVLLGLAQTLPDLPEKRVTLAFFDAEDQGRVMGWPDWCLGSKLLAEQYGASDRKPDAVIVIDMIGDADLNIYRERNSDAALN
;
A
#
# COMPACT_ATOMS: atom_id res chain seq x y z
N MET A 1 24.12 46.43 36.87
CA MET A 1 24.61 45.07 36.61
C MET A 1 23.60 43.98 37.05
N GLU A 2 22.96 44.11 38.17
CA GLU A 2 22.01 43.12 38.69
C GLU A 2 20.72 42.99 37.89
N SER A 3 20.16 44.10 37.35
CA SER A 3 18.98 44.11 36.47
C SER A 3 19.21 43.38 35.14
N MET A 4 20.42 43.47 34.60
CA MET A 4 20.79 42.81 33.33
C MET A 4 20.98 41.32 33.51
N ARG A 5 21.48 40.86 34.65
CA ARG A 5 21.60 39.43 35.01
C ARG A 5 20.23 38.78 35.22
N LYS A 6 19.26 39.48 35.84
CA LYS A 6 17.90 38.98 36.02
C LYS A 6 17.15 38.85 34.67
N LYS A 7 17.33 39.79 33.73
CA LYS A 7 16.75 39.71 32.38
C LYS A 7 17.36 38.59 31.55
N LEU A 8 18.69 38.37 31.68
CA LEU A 8 19.37 37.29 30.96
C LEU A 8 18.97 35.91 31.51
N SER A 9 18.78 35.78 32.82
CA SER A 9 18.29 34.55 33.46
C SER A 9 16.85 34.22 33.07
N LEU A 10 15.95 35.22 32.94
CA LEU A 10 14.58 35.01 32.48
C LEU A 10 14.51 34.57 31.01
N ILE A 11 15.34 35.14 30.14
CA ILE A 11 15.40 34.77 28.71
C ILE A 11 15.96 33.35 28.55
N LEU A 12 16.98 32.98 29.31
CA LEU A 12 17.55 31.63 29.26
C LEU A 12 16.56 30.57 29.79
N SER A 13 15.78 30.88 30.83
CA SER A 13 14.71 29.99 31.31
C SER A 13 13.56 29.85 30.35
N ALA A 14 13.18 30.90 29.60
CA ALA A 14 12.16 30.86 28.59
C ALA A 14 12.58 30.04 27.35
N VAL A 15 13.86 30.12 26.94
CA VAL A 15 14.41 29.33 25.84
C VAL A 15 14.50 27.85 26.22
N ILE A 16 14.90 27.53 27.45
CA ILE A 16 14.94 26.13 27.94
C ILE A 16 13.52 25.55 28.06
N LEU A 17 12.52 26.32 28.45
CA LEU A 17 11.13 25.87 28.51
C LEU A 17 10.52 25.68 27.14
N MET A 18 10.94 26.45 26.12
CA MET A 18 10.52 26.28 24.74
C MET A 18 11.14 25.04 24.07
N CYS A 19 12.32 24.59 24.51
CA CYS A 19 12.96 23.37 24.00
C CYS A 19 12.37 22.07 24.59
N LEU A 20 11.62 22.16 25.70
CA LEU A 20 11.01 20.98 26.35
C LEU A 20 9.60 20.65 25.85
N VAL A 21 9.02 21.46 24.96
CA VAL A 21 7.67 21.22 24.40
C VAL A 21 7.72 20.50 23.05
N SER A 22 8.91 20.15 22.53
CA SER A 22 9.07 19.45 21.26
C SER A 22 9.41 17.95 21.38
N CYS A 23 9.08 17.32 22.52
CA CYS A 23 8.79 15.89 22.51
C CYS A 23 7.29 15.72 22.17
N GLY A 24 6.94 15.91 20.91
CA GLY A 24 5.69 15.43 20.39
C GLY A 24 5.64 13.93 20.68
N SER A 25 4.74 13.50 21.56
CA SER A 25 4.28 12.14 21.59
C SER A 25 3.96 11.78 20.13
N ALA A 26 4.60 10.75 19.60
CA ALA A 26 4.11 10.12 18.39
C ALA A 26 2.61 9.89 18.66
N ASN A 27 1.76 10.63 18.00
CA ASN A 27 0.35 10.35 18.00
C ASN A 27 0.27 8.96 17.40
N ASP A 28 0.04 7.93 18.21
CA ASP A 28 -0.43 6.63 17.76
C ASP A 28 -1.84 6.85 17.19
N ALA A 29 -1.91 7.53 16.06
CA ALA A 29 -3.14 7.74 15.33
C ALA A 29 -3.56 6.37 14.80
N LYS A 30 -4.40 5.70 15.57
CA LYS A 30 -5.03 4.46 15.17
C LYS A 30 -5.89 4.76 13.95
N ILE A 31 -5.49 4.24 12.81
CA ILE A 31 -6.31 4.31 11.60
C ILE A 31 -7.30 3.16 11.60
N GLU A 32 -8.55 3.49 11.40
CA GLU A 32 -9.61 2.51 11.16
C GLU A 32 -9.56 2.09 9.69
N LEU A 33 -9.25 0.82 9.43
CA LEU A 33 -9.08 0.30 8.07
C LEU A 33 -10.40 -0.05 7.39
N LEU A 34 -11.44 -0.39 8.15
CA LEU A 34 -12.74 -0.76 7.59
C LEU A 34 -13.35 0.33 6.69
N PRO A 35 -13.34 1.62 7.05
CA PRO A 35 -13.81 2.68 6.15
C PRO A 35 -13.05 2.73 4.82
N LEU A 36 -11.75 2.38 4.81
CA LEU A 36 -10.96 2.32 3.57
C LEU A 36 -11.36 1.13 2.69
N VAL A 37 -11.78 0.01 3.28
CA VAL A 37 -12.38 -1.12 2.54
C VAL A 37 -13.75 -0.74 1.98
N GLU A 38 -14.61 -0.12 2.80
CA GLU A 38 -15.95 0.33 2.40
C GLU A 38 -15.90 1.33 1.24
N GLN A 39 -14.98 2.28 1.26
CA GLN A 39 -14.76 3.23 0.15
C GLN A 39 -14.42 2.50 -1.16
N GLN A 40 -13.58 1.49 -1.11
CA GLN A 40 -13.19 0.70 -2.27
C GLN A 40 -14.35 -0.12 -2.82
N THR A 41 -15.10 -0.78 -1.95
CA THR A 41 -16.25 -1.63 -2.35
C THR A 41 -17.44 -0.81 -2.85
N ALA A 42 -17.60 0.41 -2.36
CA ALA A 42 -18.63 1.35 -2.82
C ALA A 42 -18.44 1.79 -4.28
N LEU A 43 -17.21 1.69 -4.83
CA LEU A 43 -16.96 1.92 -6.26
C LEU A 43 -17.56 0.81 -7.14
N GLY A 44 -17.84 -0.35 -6.56
CA GLY A 44 -18.18 -1.58 -7.26
C GLY A 44 -16.95 -2.46 -7.53
N PRO A 45 -17.15 -3.57 -8.28
CA PRO A 45 -16.05 -4.46 -8.65
C PRO A 45 -14.96 -3.74 -9.45
N ARG A 46 -13.76 -3.73 -8.93
CA ARG A 46 -12.58 -3.06 -9.51
C ARG A 46 -11.87 -3.98 -10.54
N THR A 47 -12.66 -4.57 -11.43
CA THR A 47 -12.10 -5.45 -12.47
C THR A 47 -11.19 -4.67 -13.41
N PRO A 48 -10.05 -5.22 -13.84
CA PRO A 48 -9.10 -4.51 -14.70
C PRO A 48 -9.77 -3.87 -15.93
N GLY A 49 -9.62 -2.55 -16.07
CA GLY A 49 -10.20 -1.76 -17.14
C GLY A 49 -11.62 -1.24 -16.91
N SER A 50 -12.27 -1.57 -15.80
CA SER A 50 -13.58 -1.02 -15.44
C SER A 50 -13.50 0.45 -14.99
N GLU A 51 -14.65 1.12 -14.89
CA GLU A 51 -14.74 2.46 -14.32
C GLU A 51 -14.37 2.47 -12.83
N ALA A 52 -14.85 1.50 -12.05
CA ALA A 52 -14.50 1.34 -10.64
C ALA A 52 -12.99 1.17 -10.42
N HIS A 53 -12.32 0.40 -11.30
CA HIS A 53 -10.87 0.26 -11.31
C HIS A 53 -10.17 1.61 -11.57
N ALA A 54 -10.61 2.38 -12.57
CA ALA A 54 -10.04 3.69 -12.86
C ALA A 54 -10.29 4.71 -11.74
N GLN A 55 -11.46 4.67 -11.11
CA GLN A 55 -11.79 5.52 -9.97
C GLN A 55 -10.93 5.18 -8.75
N PHE A 56 -10.72 3.89 -8.46
CA PHE A 56 -9.81 3.48 -7.39
C PHE A 56 -8.39 4.00 -7.62
N ILE A 57 -7.84 3.84 -8.82
CA ILE A 57 -6.49 4.36 -9.16
C ILE A 57 -6.41 5.85 -8.86
N THR A 58 -7.40 6.64 -9.32
CA THR A 58 -7.44 8.10 -9.10
C THR A 58 -7.49 8.43 -7.62
N GLN A 59 -8.36 7.78 -6.85
CA GLN A 59 -8.52 8.05 -5.42
C GLN A 59 -7.28 7.64 -4.62
N ALA A 60 -6.73 6.45 -4.87
CA ALA A 60 -5.55 5.94 -4.20
C ALA A 60 -4.32 6.82 -4.49
N THR A 61 -4.10 7.20 -5.76
CA THR A 61 -3.00 8.10 -6.13
C THR A 61 -3.12 9.44 -5.40
N SER A 62 -4.30 10.07 -5.41
CA SER A 62 -4.51 11.33 -4.69
C SER A 62 -4.28 11.22 -3.18
N GLN A 63 -4.72 10.13 -2.54
CA GLN A 63 -4.51 9.92 -1.10
C GLN A 63 -3.02 9.71 -0.75
N LEU A 64 -2.31 8.96 -1.58
CA LEU A 64 -0.88 8.71 -1.43
C LEU A 64 -0.07 10.00 -1.58
N GLU A 65 -0.35 10.79 -2.63
CA GLU A 65 0.29 12.09 -2.87
C GLU A 65 0.01 13.09 -1.73
N ALA A 66 -1.25 13.17 -1.27
CA ALA A 66 -1.63 14.01 -0.14
C ALA A 66 -0.93 13.60 1.16
N SER A 67 -0.54 12.32 1.28
CA SER A 67 0.24 11.78 2.39
C SER A 67 1.75 11.92 2.20
N GLY A 68 2.22 12.63 1.16
CA GLY A 68 3.63 12.94 0.92
C GLY A 68 4.43 11.83 0.21
N TRP A 69 3.75 10.90 -0.48
CA TRP A 69 4.41 9.87 -1.29
C TRP A 69 4.62 10.35 -2.72
N THR A 70 5.72 9.92 -3.33
CA THR A 70 5.93 10.08 -4.77
C THR A 70 5.28 8.90 -5.49
N VAL A 71 4.27 9.18 -6.32
CA VAL A 71 3.44 8.12 -6.93
C VAL A 71 3.72 8.02 -8.43
N LYS A 72 3.82 6.78 -8.92
CA LYS A 72 3.86 6.42 -10.34
C LYS A 72 2.75 5.43 -10.60
N CYS A 73 1.98 5.65 -11.66
CA CYS A 73 0.94 4.73 -12.14
C CYS A 73 0.85 4.84 -13.66
N GLU A 74 1.67 4.08 -14.35
CA GLU A 74 1.71 4.03 -15.81
C GLU A 74 1.01 2.77 -16.31
N ALA A 75 0.39 2.88 -17.50
CA ALA A 75 -0.21 1.74 -18.15
C ALA A 75 0.86 0.97 -18.94
N GLU A 76 1.16 -0.23 -18.53
CA GLU A 76 2.17 -1.07 -19.16
C GLU A 76 1.55 -2.28 -19.86
N LYS A 77 2.19 -2.76 -20.92
CA LYS A 77 1.78 -3.99 -21.58
C LYS A 77 2.56 -5.18 -21.05
N TYR A 78 1.86 -6.14 -20.48
CA TYR A 78 2.44 -7.37 -19.96
C TYR A 78 1.60 -8.58 -20.36
N GLN A 79 2.21 -9.55 -20.99
CA GLN A 79 1.54 -10.77 -21.51
C GLN A 79 0.25 -10.50 -22.31
N GLY A 80 0.25 -9.42 -23.13
CA GLY A 80 -0.89 -9.01 -23.94
C GLY A 80 -2.00 -8.25 -23.20
N LYS A 81 -1.87 -8.01 -21.91
CA LYS A 81 -2.78 -7.22 -21.08
C LYS A 81 -2.22 -5.84 -20.79
N THR A 82 -3.11 -4.90 -20.47
CA THR A 82 -2.71 -3.62 -19.88
C THR A 82 -2.76 -3.76 -18.38
N VAL A 83 -1.64 -3.50 -17.72
CA VAL A 83 -1.47 -3.56 -16.27
C VAL A 83 -1.15 -2.15 -15.76
N LYS A 84 -1.72 -1.75 -14.62
CA LYS A 84 -1.55 -0.44 -14.01
C LYS A 84 -1.20 -0.57 -12.53
N ASN A 85 0.01 -0.96 -12.22
CA ASN A 85 0.46 -0.93 -10.83
C ASN A 85 0.54 0.52 -10.34
N ILE A 86 0.12 0.75 -9.08
CA ILE A 86 0.36 2.02 -8.39
C ILE A 86 1.58 1.82 -7.50
N ILE A 87 2.63 2.57 -7.74
CA ILE A 87 3.89 2.49 -7.00
C ILE A 87 4.10 3.81 -6.28
N ALA A 88 4.08 3.76 -4.95
CA ALA A 88 4.28 4.92 -4.10
C ALA A 88 5.59 4.77 -3.31
N ASP A 89 6.52 5.67 -3.53
CA ASP A 89 7.84 5.68 -2.91
C ASP A 89 7.96 6.79 -1.87
N ARG A 90 8.62 6.49 -0.75
CA ARG A 90 9.06 7.46 0.26
C ARG A 90 10.47 7.15 0.71
N GLY A 91 11.26 8.19 0.96
CA GLY A 91 12.68 8.11 1.31
C GLY A 91 13.61 8.16 0.10
N PRO A 92 14.93 8.36 0.35
CA PRO A 92 15.89 8.55 -0.73
C PRO A 92 16.15 7.25 -1.51
N GLU A 93 16.32 7.35 -2.82
CA GLU A 93 16.67 6.20 -3.66
C GLU A 93 17.98 5.52 -3.23
N THR A 94 18.89 6.29 -2.64
CA THR A 94 20.19 5.82 -2.15
C THR A 94 20.17 5.32 -0.71
N ALA A 95 18.98 5.26 -0.06
CA ALA A 95 18.87 4.80 1.32
C ALA A 95 19.52 3.42 1.52
N PRO A 96 20.17 3.16 2.67
CA PRO A 96 20.84 1.89 2.94
C PRO A 96 19.91 0.67 2.88
N ALA A 97 18.63 0.86 3.24
CA ALA A 97 17.64 -0.20 3.20
C ALA A 97 16.44 0.21 2.32
N TRP A 98 15.94 -0.74 1.52
CA TRP A 98 14.77 -0.60 0.68
C TRP A 98 13.77 -1.73 0.95
N ILE A 99 12.58 -1.37 1.42
CA ILE A 99 11.50 -2.30 1.75
C ILE A 99 10.32 -2.04 0.81
N VAL A 100 9.78 -3.09 0.24
CA VAL A 100 8.55 -3.06 -0.56
C VAL A 100 7.43 -3.74 0.23
N ILE A 101 6.29 -3.08 0.36
CA ILE A 101 5.07 -3.67 0.93
C ILE A 101 4.02 -3.61 -0.16
N GLY A 102 3.46 -4.76 -0.52
CA GLY A 102 2.55 -4.88 -1.66
C GLY A 102 1.24 -5.56 -1.32
N ALA A 103 0.19 -5.18 -2.04
CA ALA A 103 -1.11 -5.83 -2.04
C ALA A 103 -1.77 -5.62 -3.41
N HIS A 104 -2.62 -6.55 -3.85
CA HIS A 104 -3.40 -6.29 -5.04
C HIS A 104 -4.63 -5.43 -4.73
N TYR A 105 -5.18 -4.78 -5.76
CA TYR A 105 -6.35 -3.92 -5.61
C TYR A 105 -7.48 -4.23 -6.59
N ASP A 106 -7.20 -5.04 -7.60
CA ASP A 106 -8.21 -5.45 -8.57
C ASP A 106 -9.21 -6.46 -7.99
N SER A 107 -10.31 -6.61 -8.68
CA SER A 107 -11.36 -7.59 -8.37
C SER A 107 -11.43 -8.63 -9.47
N ARG A 108 -11.73 -9.88 -9.10
CA ARG A 108 -12.00 -10.94 -10.06
C ARG A 108 -13.21 -10.62 -10.94
N ILE A 109 -13.06 -10.83 -12.23
CA ILE A 109 -14.11 -10.51 -13.24
C ILE A 109 -15.33 -11.41 -13.08
N THR A 110 -15.15 -12.63 -12.63
CA THR A 110 -16.23 -13.63 -12.50
C THR A 110 -16.12 -14.35 -11.16
N ALA A 111 -17.23 -14.58 -10.49
CA ALA A 111 -17.30 -15.37 -9.26
C ALA A 111 -17.35 -16.88 -9.57
N ASP A 112 -16.42 -17.38 -10.39
CA ASP A 112 -16.39 -18.73 -10.95
C ASP A 112 -16.24 -19.84 -9.90
N GLN A 113 -15.93 -19.49 -8.64
CA GLN A 113 -15.90 -20.41 -7.50
C GLN A 113 -17.23 -20.41 -6.70
N GLU A 114 -18.22 -19.60 -7.09
CA GLU A 114 -19.54 -19.58 -6.46
C GLU A 114 -20.28 -20.91 -6.65
N LYS A 115 -20.99 -21.34 -5.60
CA LYS A 115 -21.73 -22.61 -5.60
C LYS A 115 -22.98 -22.55 -6.49
N LEU A 116 -23.60 -21.37 -6.59
CA LEU A 116 -24.79 -21.14 -7.40
C LEU A 116 -24.37 -20.70 -8.82
N PRO A 117 -24.67 -21.50 -9.86
CA PRO A 117 -24.23 -21.21 -11.23
C PRO A 117 -24.69 -19.83 -11.75
N GLU A 118 -25.87 -19.36 -11.33
CA GLU A 118 -26.39 -18.04 -11.68
C GLU A 118 -25.55 -16.88 -11.15
N ASN A 119 -24.77 -17.08 -10.09
CA ASN A 119 -23.85 -16.08 -9.52
C ASN A 119 -22.46 -16.12 -10.15
N GLN A 120 -22.08 -17.21 -10.78
CA GLN A 120 -20.72 -17.40 -11.28
C GLN A 120 -20.29 -16.40 -12.37
N GLN A 121 -21.25 -15.76 -13.04
CA GLN A 121 -20.97 -14.74 -14.06
C GLN A 121 -20.88 -13.30 -13.48
N GLN A 122 -21.11 -13.13 -12.20
CA GLN A 122 -21.05 -11.83 -11.55
C GLN A 122 -19.60 -11.49 -11.19
N ALA A 123 -19.24 -10.21 -11.29
CA ALA A 123 -17.95 -9.73 -10.81
C ALA A 123 -17.91 -9.74 -9.28
N VAL A 124 -16.75 -10.05 -8.71
CA VAL A 124 -16.56 -10.16 -7.27
C VAL A 124 -16.43 -8.75 -6.66
N PRO A 125 -17.14 -8.41 -5.56
CA PRO A 125 -16.98 -7.13 -4.87
C PRO A 125 -15.58 -6.93 -4.25
N ALA A 126 -14.89 -8.02 -3.91
CA ALA A 126 -13.49 -8.05 -3.46
C ALA A 126 -13.20 -7.21 -2.22
N ALA A 127 -13.99 -7.39 -1.14
CA ALA A 127 -13.79 -6.69 0.12
C ALA A 127 -12.59 -7.22 0.91
N ASN A 128 -12.48 -8.56 1.04
CA ASN A 128 -11.34 -9.20 1.67
C ASN A 128 -10.21 -9.41 0.65
N ASP A 129 -10.53 -10.01 -0.47
CA ASP A 129 -9.61 -10.32 -1.57
C ASP A 129 -9.43 -9.10 -2.47
N GLY A 130 -8.33 -8.39 -2.23
CA GLY A 130 -7.86 -7.14 -2.77
C GLY A 130 -8.06 -5.93 -1.86
N ALA A 131 -9.29 -5.57 -1.45
CA ALA A 131 -9.51 -4.32 -0.74
C ALA A 131 -8.93 -4.31 0.69
N SER A 132 -8.87 -5.44 1.39
CA SER A 132 -8.29 -5.49 2.74
C SER A 132 -6.80 -5.18 2.74
N GLY A 133 -6.03 -5.79 1.86
CA GLY A 133 -4.61 -5.52 1.71
C GLY A 133 -4.33 -4.09 1.23
N ALA A 134 -5.07 -3.63 0.21
CA ALA A 134 -4.97 -2.26 -0.28
C ALA A 134 -5.31 -1.21 0.79
N ALA A 135 -6.29 -1.48 1.66
CA ALA A 135 -6.62 -0.61 2.80
C ALA A 135 -5.47 -0.50 3.80
N VAL A 136 -4.75 -1.60 4.07
CA VAL A 136 -3.53 -1.54 4.91
C VAL A 136 -2.48 -0.65 4.28
N LEU A 137 -2.22 -0.76 2.98
CA LEU A 137 -1.25 0.10 2.31
C LEU A 137 -1.64 1.59 2.41
N LEU A 138 -2.93 1.92 2.20
CA LEU A 138 -3.43 3.28 2.36
C LEU A 138 -3.31 3.78 3.82
N GLY A 139 -3.57 2.91 4.79
CA GLY A 139 -3.37 3.20 6.20
C GLY A 139 -1.90 3.44 6.55
N LEU A 140 -1.00 2.59 6.07
CA LEU A 140 0.45 2.76 6.23
C LEU A 140 0.93 4.07 5.60
N ALA A 141 0.39 4.45 4.44
CA ALA A 141 0.75 5.71 3.79
C ALA A 141 0.49 6.93 4.67
N GLN A 142 -0.55 6.89 5.51
CA GLN A 142 -0.92 7.97 6.41
C GLN A 142 -0.17 7.94 7.75
N THR A 143 0.28 6.76 8.20
CA THR A 143 0.83 6.58 9.55
C THR A 143 2.32 6.35 9.60
N LEU A 144 2.93 5.85 8.53
CA LEU A 144 4.38 5.63 8.54
C LEU A 144 5.11 6.96 8.76
N PRO A 145 5.97 7.05 9.78
CA PRO A 145 6.81 8.22 9.99
C PRO A 145 7.84 8.36 8.86
N ASP A 146 8.46 9.52 8.76
CA ASP A 146 9.63 9.69 7.91
C ASP A 146 10.78 8.81 8.41
N LEU A 147 11.33 8.02 7.50
CA LEU A 147 12.43 7.10 7.74
C LEU A 147 13.63 7.50 6.88
N PRO A 148 14.45 8.47 7.30
CA PRO A 148 15.47 9.11 6.45
C PRO A 148 16.54 8.15 5.92
N GLU A 149 16.76 7.01 6.60
CA GLU A 149 17.73 5.98 6.20
C GLU A 149 17.07 4.79 5.49
N LYS A 150 15.79 4.87 5.17
CA LYS A 150 15.06 3.80 4.51
C LYS A 150 14.28 4.33 3.33
N ARG A 151 14.26 3.57 2.24
CA ARG A 151 13.28 3.70 1.18
C ARG A 151 12.15 2.71 1.46
N VAL A 152 10.93 3.20 1.46
CA VAL A 152 9.74 2.35 1.52
C VAL A 152 8.95 2.53 0.23
N THR A 153 8.58 1.43 -0.39
CA THR A 153 7.69 1.39 -1.55
C THR A 153 6.39 0.69 -1.16
N LEU A 154 5.26 1.36 -1.36
CA LEU A 154 3.95 0.73 -1.31
C LEU A 154 3.55 0.39 -2.76
N ALA A 155 3.34 -0.90 -3.03
CA ALA A 155 3.03 -1.40 -4.36
C ALA A 155 1.61 -1.97 -4.40
N PHE A 156 0.72 -1.31 -5.13
CA PHE A 156 -0.63 -1.81 -5.38
C PHE A 156 -0.60 -2.55 -6.72
N PHE A 157 -0.77 -3.85 -6.67
CA PHE A 157 -0.70 -4.70 -7.85
C PHE A 157 -2.03 -4.74 -8.59
N ASP A 158 -1.96 -4.60 -9.91
CA ASP A 158 -3.10 -4.77 -10.81
C ASP A 158 -3.14 -6.20 -11.37
N ALA A 159 -4.34 -6.63 -11.78
CA ALA A 159 -4.56 -7.87 -12.50
C ALA A 159 -3.94 -9.12 -11.80
N GLU A 160 -4.09 -9.18 -10.48
CA GLU A 160 -3.68 -10.32 -9.68
C GLU A 160 -4.63 -11.49 -9.88
N ASP A 161 -5.95 -11.23 -9.74
CA ASP A 161 -6.99 -12.25 -9.55
C ASP A 161 -7.72 -12.62 -10.84
N GLN A 162 -7.02 -12.69 -11.98
CA GLN A 162 -7.61 -12.97 -13.26
C GLN A 162 -7.20 -14.34 -13.86
N GLY A 163 -6.42 -15.13 -13.13
CA GLY A 163 -5.96 -16.42 -13.63
C GLY A 163 -7.09 -17.39 -13.91
N ARG A 164 -6.97 -18.18 -14.99
CA ARG A 164 -7.97 -19.11 -15.51
C ARG A 164 -9.26 -18.46 -16.04
N VAL A 165 -9.41 -17.14 -15.93
CA VAL A 165 -10.51 -16.45 -16.59
C VAL A 165 -10.24 -16.41 -18.10
N MET A 166 -11.26 -16.70 -18.90
CA MET A 166 -11.12 -16.71 -20.37
C MET A 166 -10.58 -15.37 -20.88
N GLY A 167 -9.54 -15.45 -21.69
CA GLY A 167 -8.86 -14.28 -22.24
C GLY A 167 -7.79 -13.67 -21.34
N TRP A 168 -7.53 -14.23 -20.14
CA TRP A 168 -6.42 -13.84 -19.28
C TRP A 168 -5.34 -14.91 -19.26
N PRO A 169 -4.05 -14.53 -19.35
CA PRO A 169 -2.97 -15.51 -19.51
C PRO A 169 -2.62 -16.24 -18.21
N ASP A 170 -2.69 -15.53 -17.06
CA ASP A 170 -2.22 -16.04 -15.76
C ASP A 170 -2.72 -15.19 -14.59
N TRP A 171 -2.34 -15.61 -13.37
CA TRP A 171 -2.47 -14.89 -12.10
C TRP A 171 -1.32 -13.89 -11.90
N CYS A 172 -1.50 -12.91 -11.03
CA CYS A 172 -0.45 -12.05 -10.49
C CYS A 172 0.31 -11.24 -11.55
N LEU A 173 -0.37 -10.75 -12.60
CA LEU A 173 0.33 -10.07 -13.70
C LEU A 173 1.07 -8.82 -13.23
N GLY A 174 0.46 -8.02 -12.35
CA GLY A 174 1.07 -6.80 -11.84
C GLY A 174 2.32 -7.06 -11.01
N SER A 175 2.26 -8.00 -10.08
CA SER A 175 3.43 -8.33 -9.24
C SER A 175 4.55 -9.03 -10.03
N LYS A 176 4.21 -9.87 -11.02
CA LYS A 176 5.19 -10.47 -11.95
C LYS A 176 5.92 -9.41 -12.76
N LEU A 177 5.18 -8.46 -13.35
CA LEU A 177 5.76 -7.33 -14.06
C LEU A 177 6.73 -6.55 -13.18
N LEU A 178 6.32 -6.18 -11.96
CA LEU A 178 7.18 -5.45 -11.04
C LEU A 178 8.41 -6.26 -10.61
N ALA A 179 8.26 -7.56 -10.38
CA ALA A 179 9.36 -8.46 -10.04
C ALA A 179 10.40 -8.56 -11.18
N GLU A 180 9.96 -8.61 -12.45
CA GLU A 180 10.85 -8.57 -13.61
C GLU A 180 11.60 -7.23 -13.70
N GLN A 181 10.93 -6.10 -13.49
CA GLN A 181 11.54 -4.76 -13.47
C GLN A 181 12.59 -4.64 -12.38
N TYR A 182 12.28 -5.06 -11.14
CA TYR A 182 13.24 -5.05 -10.04
C TYR A 182 14.37 -6.05 -10.26
N GLY A 183 14.06 -7.22 -10.84
CA GLY A 183 15.08 -8.21 -11.20
C GLY A 183 16.10 -7.71 -12.24
N ALA A 184 15.67 -6.83 -13.14
CA ALA A 184 16.51 -6.22 -14.17
C ALA A 184 17.25 -4.96 -13.68
N SER A 185 16.87 -4.39 -12.54
CA SER A 185 17.52 -3.19 -12.01
C SER A 185 18.83 -3.52 -11.28
N ASP A 186 19.76 -2.55 -11.24
CA ASP A 186 21.02 -2.68 -10.50
C ASP A 186 20.82 -2.79 -8.99
N ARG A 187 19.75 -2.22 -8.50
CA ARG A 187 19.36 -2.27 -7.09
C ARG A 187 18.05 -3.04 -6.92
N LYS A 188 18.05 -3.95 -5.97
CA LYS A 188 16.87 -4.74 -5.58
C LYS A 188 16.40 -4.36 -4.17
N PRO A 189 15.12 -4.53 -3.84
CA PRO A 189 14.66 -4.38 -2.47
C PRO A 189 15.34 -5.40 -1.55
N ASP A 190 15.64 -4.96 -0.31
CA ASP A 190 16.19 -5.82 0.74
C ASP A 190 15.12 -6.75 1.33
N ALA A 191 13.86 -6.31 1.32
CA ALA A 191 12.72 -7.09 1.74
C ALA A 191 11.48 -6.75 0.91
N VAL A 192 10.67 -7.78 0.64
CA VAL A 192 9.34 -7.66 0.01
C VAL A 192 8.33 -8.37 0.90
N ILE A 193 7.28 -7.65 1.30
CA ILE A 193 6.18 -8.18 2.11
C ILE A 193 4.91 -8.03 1.25
N VAL A 194 4.19 -9.14 1.03
CA VAL A 194 2.91 -9.12 0.33
C VAL A 194 1.80 -9.40 1.31
N ILE A 195 0.77 -8.57 1.28
CA ILE A 195 -0.39 -8.63 2.17
C ILE A 195 -1.60 -9.00 1.31
N ASP A 196 -2.25 -10.09 1.67
CA ASP A 196 -3.43 -10.58 0.96
C ASP A 196 -4.44 -11.20 1.92
N MET A 197 -5.75 -11.01 1.65
CA MET A 197 -6.89 -11.59 2.36
C MET A 197 -6.81 -11.47 3.91
N ILE A 198 -6.51 -10.29 4.41
CA ILE A 198 -6.31 -10.04 5.85
C ILE A 198 -7.52 -9.44 6.57
N GLY A 199 -8.68 -9.36 5.92
CA GLY A 199 -9.92 -8.80 6.46
C GLY A 199 -10.90 -9.83 7.04
N ASP A 200 -10.46 -11.05 7.32
CA ASP A 200 -11.31 -12.08 7.89
C ASP A 200 -11.60 -11.81 9.38
N ALA A 201 -12.84 -12.08 9.81
CA ALA A 201 -13.24 -11.97 11.21
C ALA A 201 -12.55 -12.99 12.12
N ASP A 202 -12.14 -14.12 11.58
CA ASP A 202 -11.34 -15.17 12.24
C ASP A 202 -9.98 -15.29 11.54
N LEU A 203 -9.23 -14.19 11.55
CA LEU A 203 -7.96 -14.10 10.85
C LEU A 203 -6.92 -15.06 11.43
N ASN A 204 -6.45 -15.99 10.60
CA ASN A 204 -5.37 -16.91 10.92
C ASN A 204 -4.22 -16.72 9.93
N ILE A 205 -3.11 -16.14 10.39
CA ILE A 205 -1.92 -15.96 9.58
C ILE A 205 -1.02 -17.18 9.76
N TYR A 206 -0.81 -17.91 8.68
CA TYR A 206 0.06 -19.08 8.65
C TYR A 206 1.42 -18.74 8.04
N ARG A 207 2.44 -19.51 8.42
CA ARG A 207 3.75 -19.42 7.75
C ARG A 207 3.62 -19.87 6.30
N GLU A 208 4.05 -19.01 5.40
CA GLU A 208 4.07 -19.34 3.98
C GLU A 208 5.39 -20.06 3.62
N ARG A 209 5.29 -21.17 2.87
CA ARG A 209 6.44 -22.08 2.64
C ARG A 209 7.51 -21.50 1.72
N ASN A 210 7.13 -20.57 0.84
CA ASN A 210 8.01 -19.95 -0.13
C ASN A 210 8.60 -18.62 0.39
N SER A 211 8.15 -18.16 1.55
CA SER A 211 8.68 -16.97 2.21
C SER A 211 10.04 -17.24 2.85
N ASP A 212 10.84 -16.19 2.97
CA ASP A 212 12.12 -16.26 3.68
C ASP A 212 11.90 -16.64 5.15
N ALA A 213 12.68 -17.61 5.63
CA ALA A 213 12.53 -18.13 6.99
C ALA A 213 12.81 -17.09 8.10
N ALA A 214 13.56 -16.02 7.79
CA ALA A 214 13.84 -14.95 8.73
C ALA A 214 12.68 -13.93 8.83
N LEU A 215 11.77 -13.91 7.83
CA LEU A 215 10.60 -13.04 7.80
C LEU A 215 9.29 -13.74 8.24
N ASN A 216 9.34 -15.06 8.45
CA ASN A 216 8.19 -15.90 8.85
C ASN A 216 8.06 -16.01 10.37
#